data_5ebcb554dee607f6386dc515bc80bb20
#
_entry.id   5ebcb554dee607f6386dc515bc80bb20
#
_cell.length_a   1.000
_cell.length_b   1.000
_cell.length_c   1.000
_cell.angle_alpha   90.00
_cell.angle_beta   90.00
_cell.angle_gamma   90.00
#
_symmetry.space_group_name_H-M   'P 1'
#
loop_
_entity.id
_entity.type
_entity.pdbx_description
1 polymer ?
#
loop_
_entity_poly.entity_id
_entity_poly.type
_entity_poly.pdbx_seq_one_letter_code
_entity_poly.pdbx_strand_id
1 'polypeptide(L)'
;MTSQSEDALAQLSAAGVAVWLDDISRDRLRTGNLEELIRDYHVIGVTSNPTIFAHALANGSAYDGQIHDLGIRGVSVEEAVRAITTYDIRWACDVLRPVYDRTGGLDGRVSLEVDPRLAKDTAKTIAEARALWWMVDRPNLFIKIPATVEGLPAITQVISEGISVNVTLIFSLERYGQVIDAYMAGLEQAAAAGHDLSKIASVASFFVSRVDTEVDKRLEKLGTDEAKALRGKAAIANARLAYQLFEQRIATPRWSALTSKGARVQRPLWASTSTKDPAYPDTMYVVDLVAPDTVNTMPESTLHAMADHGKLRGDTIHGTYEESKKLLADLEKLGISYDDVVSVLEDEGVAKFAASWNELIETVKSQLAATSPS
;
A
#
# COMPACT_ATOMS: atom_id res chain seq x y z
N MET A 1 0.21 -39.26 14.12
CA MET A 1 0.71 -38.53 12.95
C MET A 1 -0.18 -37.30 12.82
N THR A 2 0.22 -36.21 13.46
CA THR A 2 -0.41 -34.92 13.32
C THR A 2 -0.09 -34.42 11.89
N SER A 3 -1.10 -34.26 11.06
CA SER A 3 -0.96 -33.57 9.80
C SER A 3 -0.38 -32.18 10.11
N GLN A 4 0.85 -31.91 9.67
CA GLN A 4 1.32 -30.53 9.56
C GLN A 4 0.28 -29.80 8.71
N SER A 5 -0.47 -28.88 9.34
CA SER A 5 -1.24 -27.93 8.55
C SER A 5 -0.23 -27.22 7.68
N GLU A 6 -0.34 -27.38 6.36
CA GLU A 6 0.54 -26.67 5.44
C GLU A 6 0.45 -25.19 5.73
N ASP A 7 1.60 -24.55 5.94
CA ASP A 7 1.71 -23.12 6.28
C ASP A 7 1.04 -22.27 5.20
N ALA A 8 -0.08 -21.64 5.55
CA ALA A 8 -0.89 -20.85 4.62
C ALA A 8 -0.12 -19.66 4.04
N LEU A 9 0.80 -19.07 4.80
CA LEU A 9 1.64 -17.96 4.33
C LEU A 9 2.70 -18.47 3.31
N ALA A 10 3.24 -19.67 3.52
CA ALA A 10 4.11 -20.32 2.54
C ALA A 10 3.35 -20.63 1.25
N GLN A 11 2.10 -21.09 1.36
CA GLN A 11 1.24 -21.34 0.20
C GLN A 11 0.93 -20.05 -0.58
N LEU A 12 0.68 -18.92 0.10
CA LEU A 12 0.52 -17.61 -0.54
C LEU A 12 1.76 -17.25 -1.35
N SER A 13 2.94 -17.35 -0.76
CA SER A 13 4.20 -17.08 -1.43
C SER A 13 4.39 -17.98 -2.64
N ALA A 14 4.10 -19.28 -2.53
CA ALA A 14 4.18 -20.23 -3.63
C ALA A 14 3.17 -19.95 -4.76
N ALA A 15 2.02 -19.36 -4.43
CA ALA A 15 1.02 -18.93 -5.41
C ALA A 15 1.36 -17.59 -6.10
N GLY A 16 2.48 -16.97 -5.76
CA GLY A 16 2.94 -15.71 -6.34
C GLY A 16 2.37 -14.46 -5.67
N VAL A 17 1.86 -14.59 -4.45
CA VAL A 17 1.42 -13.47 -3.61
C VAL A 17 2.55 -13.10 -2.66
N ALA A 18 3.10 -11.91 -2.81
CA ALA A 18 4.07 -11.38 -1.86
C ALA A 18 3.36 -10.91 -0.58
N VAL A 19 3.76 -11.47 0.56
CA VAL A 19 3.21 -11.11 1.87
C VAL A 19 4.00 -9.94 2.44
N TRP A 20 3.35 -8.78 2.57
CA TRP A 20 3.94 -7.60 3.17
C TRP A 20 3.21 -7.22 4.47
N LEU A 21 3.94 -6.61 5.40
CA LEU A 21 3.40 -6.08 6.64
C LEU A 21 2.98 -4.63 6.46
N ASP A 22 1.74 -4.30 6.84
CA ASP A 22 1.24 -2.92 6.86
C ASP A 22 1.36 -2.33 8.26
N ASP A 23 2.59 -2.23 8.74
CA ASP A 23 2.93 -1.62 10.02
C ASP A 23 4.43 -1.34 10.13
N ILE A 24 4.78 -0.30 10.89
CA ILE A 24 6.13 0.00 11.30
C ILE A 24 6.12 0.77 12.63
N SER A 25 7.07 0.47 13.48
CA SER A 25 7.37 1.26 14.68
C SER A 25 8.82 1.06 15.09
N ARG A 26 9.36 2.01 15.82
CA ARG A 26 10.72 1.89 16.37
C ARG A 26 10.86 0.72 17.34
N ASP A 27 9.82 0.44 18.12
CA ASP A 27 9.81 -0.72 19.02
C ASP A 27 9.92 -2.02 18.24
N ARG A 28 9.19 -2.16 17.16
CA ARG A 28 9.27 -3.34 16.27
C ARG A 28 10.69 -3.54 15.73
N LEU A 29 11.35 -2.45 15.34
CA LEU A 29 12.74 -2.49 14.85
C LEU A 29 13.74 -2.82 15.96
N ARG A 30 13.60 -2.18 17.11
CA ARG A 30 14.51 -2.38 18.26
C ARG A 30 14.46 -3.77 18.86
N THR A 31 13.29 -4.38 18.91
CA THR A 31 13.09 -5.69 19.55
C THR A 31 13.46 -6.87 18.67
N GLY A 32 13.72 -6.64 17.38
CA GLY A 32 13.93 -7.70 16.39
C GLY A 32 12.63 -8.36 15.92
N ASN A 33 11.49 -7.76 16.22
CA ASN A 33 10.19 -8.31 15.81
C ASN A 33 10.03 -8.34 14.27
N LEU A 34 10.55 -7.34 13.54
CA LEU A 34 10.49 -7.37 12.08
C LEU A 34 11.30 -8.53 11.51
N GLU A 35 12.48 -8.80 12.03
CA GLU A 35 13.32 -9.95 11.65
C GLU A 35 12.61 -11.29 11.94
N GLU A 36 11.89 -11.37 13.06
CA GLU A 36 11.07 -12.53 13.40
C GLU A 36 9.96 -12.75 12.38
N LEU A 37 9.21 -11.70 12.00
CA LEU A 37 8.15 -11.80 11.01
C LEU A 37 8.69 -12.18 9.61
N ILE A 38 9.87 -11.71 9.24
CA ILE A 38 10.55 -12.11 8.00
C ILE A 38 10.91 -13.59 8.02
N ARG A 39 11.44 -14.07 9.14
CA ARG A 39 11.90 -15.45 9.28
C ARG A 39 10.76 -16.46 9.40
N ASP A 40 9.75 -16.14 10.21
CA ASP A 40 8.75 -17.11 10.66
C ASP A 40 7.37 -16.91 9.99
N TYR A 41 7.10 -15.73 9.42
CA TYR A 41 5.79 -15.40 8.83
C TYR A 41 5.86 -15.00 7.34
N HIS A 42 6.96 -15.29 6.67
CA HIS A 42 7.13 -15.02 5.23
C HIS A 42 6.97 -13.56 4.82
N VAL A 43 7.13 -12.61 5.73
CA VAL A 43 7.08 -11.18 5.42
C VAL A 43 8.29 -10.78 4.57
N ILE A 44 8.03 -10.19 3.41
CA ILE A 44 9.08 -9.79 2.46
C ILE A 44 8.97 -8.32 2.00
N GLY A 45 8.20 -7.52 2.71
CA GLY A 45 8.08 -6.09 2.49
C GLY A 45 7.29 -5.42 3.60
N VAL A 46 7.36 -4.10 3.63
CA VAL A 46 6.68 -3.27 4.63
C VAL A 46 6.04 -2.07 3.94
N THR A 47 4.79 -1.81 4.28
CA THR A 47 4.12 -0.55 3.95
C THR A 47 3.89 0.28 5.20
N SER A 48 3.95 1.59 5.05
CA SER A 48 3.62 2.57 6.07
C SER A 48 2.64 3.61 5.51
N ASN A 49 2.06 4.38 6.39
CA ASN A 49 1.20 5.52 6.06
C ASN A 49 1.16 6.50 7.24
N PRO A 50 0.57 7.69 7.10
CA PRO A 50 0.50 8.67 8.18
C PRO A 50 -0.18 8.15 9.44
N THR A 51 -1.20 7.31 9.33
CA THR A 51 -1.93 6.74 10.46
C THR A 51 -1.04 5.81 11.29
N ILE A 52 -0.24 4.98 10.62
CA ILE A 52 0.71 4.07 11.27
C ILE A 52 1.74 4.85 12.09
N PHE A 53 2.34 5.90 11.51
CA PHE A 53 3.31 6.73 12.23
C PHE A 53 2.67 7.53 13.37
N ALA A 54 1.48 8.09 13.17
CA ALA A 54 0.76 8.78 14.23
C ALA A 54 0.52 7.85 15.43
N HIS A 55 0.08 6.62 15.17
CA HIS A 55 -0.12 5.61 16.20
C HIS A 55 1.20 5.19 16.89
N ALA A 56 2.26 4.97 16.12
CA ALA A 56 3.57 4.57 16.65
C ALA A 56 4.16 5.61 17.61
N LEU A 57 4.08 6.90 17.26
CA LEU A 57 4.62 7.97 18.09
C LEU A 57 3.76 8.27 19.32
N ALA A 58 2.45 8.03 19.26
CA ALA A 58 1.55 8.22 20.38
C ALA A 58 1.68 7.13 21.47
N ASN A 59 2.18 5.96 21.12
CA ASN A 59 2.14 4.76 21.95
C ASN A 59 3.55 4.20 22.22
N GLY A 60 4.35 4.88 23.02
CA GLY A 60 5.63 4.34 23.45
C GLY A 60 6.72 5.38 23.64
N SER A 61 7.77 4.99 24.37
CA SER A 61 8.90 5.85 24.70
C SER A 61 10.10 5.68 23.77
N ALA A 62 9.97 4.87 22.71
CA ALA A 62 11.09 4.55 21.83
C ALA A 62 11.62 5.77 21.02
N TYR A 63 10.81 6.80 20.91
CA TYR A 63 11.13 8.04 20.19
C TYR A 63 11.65 9.16 21.11
N ASP A 64 11.51 9.03 22.43
CA ASP A 64 11.76 10.13 23.39
C ASP A 64 13.17 10.68 23.30
N GLY A 65 14.18 9.83 23.19
CA GLY A 65 15.58 10.25 23.08
C GLY A 65 15.85 11.11 21.85
N GLN A 66 15.37 10.67 20.67
CA GLN A 66 15.55 11.43 19.43
C GLN A 66 14.76 12.74 19.47
N ILE A 67 13.53 12.73 19.99
CA ILE A 67 12.70 13.93 20.11
C ILE A 67 13.35 14.92 21.06
N HIS A 68 13.92 14.46 22.17
CA HIS A 68 14.68 15.31 23.10
C HIS A 68 15.83 16.03 22.39
N ASP A 69 16.68 15.29 21.67
CA ASP A 69 17.80 15.88 20.94
C ASP A 69 17.37 16.86 19.85
N LEU A 70 16.30 16.55 19.12
CA LEU A 70 15.70 17.44 18.13
C LEU A 70 15.16 18.73 18.80
N GLY A 71 14.56 18.61 19.97
CA GLY A 71 14.08 19.75 20.76
C GLY A 71 15.22 20.65 21.21
N ILE A 72 16.31 20.11 21.74
CA ILE A 72 17.52 20.89 22.12
C ILE A 72 18.11 21.62 20.91
N ARG A 73 18.10 21.00 19.73
CA ARG A 73 18.57 21.61 18.48
C ARG A 73 17.65 22.70 17.95
N GLY A 74 16.44 22.82 18.46
CA GLY A 74 15.47 23.83 18.05
C GLY A 74 14.98 23.64 16.60
N VAL A 75 14.86 22.41 16.13
CA VAL A 75 14.38 22.12 14.76
C VAL A 75 12.89 22.41 14.61
N SER A 76 12.44 22.64 13.38
CA SER A 76 10.99 22.75 13.10
C SER A 76 10.27 21.40 13.31
N VAL A 77 8.97 21.45 13.51
CA VAL A 77 8.15 20.24 13.69
C VAL A 77 8.23 19.37 12.42
N GLU A 78 8.17 19.97 11.26
CA GLU A 78 8.30 19.26 9.97
C GLU A 78 9.66 18.58 9.80
N GLU A 79 10.75 19.24 10.20
CA GLU A 79 12.07 18.64 10.20
C GLU A 79 12.14 17.47 11.17
N ALA A 80 11.58 17.61 12.36
CA ALA A 80 11.54 16.53 13.34
C ALA A 80 10.77 15.31 12.83
N VAL A 81 9.59 15.51 12.24
CA VAL A 81 8.79 14.42 11.64
C VAL A 81 9.59 13.70 10.54
N ARG A 82 10.24 14.45 9.64
CA ARG A 82 11.08 13.85 8.60
C ARG A 82 12.26 13.06 9.20
N ALA A 83 12.94 13.63 10.19
CA ALA A 83 14.07 12.97 10.83
C ALA A 83 13.65 11.64 11.49
N ILE A 84 12.50 11.62 12.17
CA ILE A 84 11.98 10.44 12.87
C ILE A 84 11.53 9.37 11.87
N THR A 85 10.71 9.73 10.91
CA THR A 85 10.12 8.78 9.96
C THR A 85 11.17 8.21 9.01
N THR A 86 12.06 9.02 8.48
CA THR A 86 13.13 8.55 7.58
C THR A 86 14.14 7.66 8.29
N TYR A 87 14.39 7.89 9.58
CA TYR A 87 15.26 7.03 10.38
C TYR A 87 14.66 5.60 10.48
N ASP A 88 13.39 5.48 10.84
CA ASP A 88 12.73 4.19 10.95
C ASP A 88 12.65 3.47 9.59
N ILE A 89 12.31 4.19 8.55
CA ILE A 89 12.24 3.63 7.18
C ILE A 89 13.61 3.15 6.71
N ARG A 90 14.67 3.92 6.97
CA ARG A 90 16.05 3.49 6.63
C ARG A 90 16.42 2.22 7.39
N TRP A 91 16.12 2.16 8.68
CA TRP A 91 16.35 0.95 9.48
C TRP A 91 15.59 -0.26 8.93
N ALA A 92 14.30 -0.10 8.61
CA ALA A 92 13.51 -1.17 7.99
C ALA A 92 14.07 -1.59 6.63
N CYS A 93 14.55 -0.65 5.81
CA CYS A 93 15.25 -0.96 4.56
C CYS A 93 16.49 -1.82 4.81
N ASP A 94 17.27 -1.51 5.83
CA ASP A 94 18.47 -2.28 6.18
C ASP A 94 18.11 -3.69 6.67
N VAL A 95 17.07 -3.84 7.47
CA VAL A 95 16.56 -5.15 7.92
C VAL A 95 16.09 -6.01 6.73
N LEU A 96 15.42 -5.39 5.76
CA LEU A 96 14.89 -6.06 4.58
C LEU A 96 15.91 -6.18 3.42
N ARG A 97 17.11 -5.62 3.56
CA ARG A 97 18.13 -5.65 2.51
C ARG A 97 18.50 -7.07 2.06
N PRO A 98 18.65 -8.06 2.94
CA PRO A 98 18.89 -9.44 2.51
C PRO A 98 17.77 -10.01 1.64
N VAL A 99 16.51 -9.66 1.92
CA VAL A 99 15.35 -10.05 1.09
C VAL A 99 15.45 -9.39 -0.29
N TYR A 100 15.76 -8.10 -0.33
CA TYR A 100 15.95 -7.36 -1.58
C TYR A 100 17.04 -8.00 -2.45
N ASP A 101 18.18 -8.29 -1.87
CA ASP A 101 19.31 -8.87 -2.60
C ASP A 101 19.00 -10.27 -3.15
N ARG A 102 18.42 -11.17 -2.35
CA ARG A 102 18.08 -12.53 -2.79
C ARG A 102 16.93 -12.60 -3.79
N THR A 103 16.05 -11.60 -3.83
CA THR A 103 14.94 -11.52 -4.79
C THR A 103 15.28 -10.72 -6.04
N GLY A 104 16.53 -10.32 -6.20
CA GLY A 104 16.96 -9.49 -7.32
C GLY A 104 16.26 -8.13 -7.36
N GLY A 105 15.91 -7.59 -6.21
CA GLY A 105 15.23 -6.29 -6.07
C GLY A 105 13.72 -6.31 -6.28
N LEU A 106 13.10 -7.48 -6.43
CA LEU A 106 11.64 -7.58 -6.56
C LEU A 106 10.95 -7.27 -5.24
N ASP A 107 11.37 -7.89 -4.16
CA ASP A 107 10.82 -7.70 -2.81
C ASP A 107 11.87 -7.13 -1.85
N GLY A 108 11.63 -7.17 -0.56
CA GLY A 108 12.46 -6.50 0.43
C GLY A 108 12.27 -4.99 0.42
N ARG A 109 11.10 -4.53 -0.01
CA ARG A 109 10.77 -3.12 -0.21
C ARG A 109 10.11 -2.52 1.03
N VAL A 110 10.38 -1.25 1.26
CA VAL A 110 9.77 -0.45 2.33
C VAL A 110 9.19 0.82 1.73
N SER A 111 7.94 1.15 2.07
CA SER A 111 7.27 2.34 1.54
C SER A 111 7.22 3.48 2.55
N LEU A 112 7.55 4.69 2.10
CA LEU A 112 7.39 5.95 2.83
C LEU A 112 6.55 6.92 2.02
N GLU A 113 5.44 7.39 2.59
CA GLU A 113 4.48 8.27 1.91
C GLU A 113 4.92 9.74 1.99
N VAL A 114 4.73 10.48 0.90
CA VAL A 114 4.83 11.93 0.89
C VAL A 114 3.77 12.54 1.83
N ASP A 115 3.97 13.77 2.26
CA ASP A 115 2.99 14.51 3.07
C ASP A 115 1.61 14.48 2.37
N PRO A 116 0.58 13.87 2.98
CA PRO A 116 -0.73 13.71 2.35
C PRO A 116 -1.46 15.02 2.09
N ARG A 117 -1.06 16.12 2.75
CA ARG A 117 -1.58 17.46 2.48
C ARG A 117 -1.19 17.98 1.10
N LEU A 118 -0.19 17.36 0.46
CA LEU A 118 0.29 17.68 -0.88
C LEU A 118 -0.45 16.93 -2.00
N ALA A 119 -1.43 16.11 -1.67
CA ALA A 119 -2.12 15.22 -2.62
C ALA A 119 -2.71 15.93 -3.85
N LYS A 120 -3.02 17.22 -3.75
CA LYS A 120 -3.54 18.05 -4.85
C LYS A 120 -2.52 19.08 -5.37
N ASP A 121 -1.25 18.91 -5.06
CA ASP A 121 -0.15 19.79 -5.51
C ASP A 121 0.95 18.96 -6.15
N THR A 122 0.94 18.90 -7.47
CA THR A 122 1.89 18.11 -8.26
C THR A 122 3.33 18.52 -8.01
N ALA A 123 3.63 19.82 -8.02
CA ALA A 123 5.01 20.31 -7.89
C ALA A 123 5.59 20.02 -6.51
N LYS A 124 4.82 20.26 -5.46
CA LYS A 124 5.25 19.95 -4.08
C LYS A 124 5.38 18.45 -3.84
N THR A 125 4.48 17.64 -4.40
CA THR A 125 4.59 16.18 -4.33
C THR A 125 5.90 15.69 -4.95
N ILE A 126 6.28 16.18 -6.12
CA ILE A 126 7.54 15.84 -6.78
C ILE A 126 8.74 16.24 -5.90
N ALA A 127 8.74 17.46 -5.41
CA ALA A 127 9.83 17.97 -4.55
C ALA A 127 9.96 17.14 -3.24
N GLU A 128 8.86 16.82 -2.60
CA GLU A 128 8.84 15.97 -1.40
C GLU A 128 9.33 14.55 -1.69
N ALA A 129 8.89 13.96 -2.78
CA ALA A 129 9.32 12.62 -3.20
C ALA A 129 10.85 12.56 -3.39
N ARG A 130 11.45 13.55 -4.05
CA ARG A 130 12.90 13.66 -4.21
C ARG A 130 13.62 13.80 -2.87
N ALA A 131 13.11 14.67 -1.99
CA ALA A 131 13.69 14.90 -0.67
C ALA A 131 13.72 13.62 0.16
N LEU A 132 12.59 12.90 0.23
CA LEU A 132 12.50 11.64 0.97
C LEU A 132 13.39 10.55 0.38
N TRP A 133 13.48 10.47 -0.94
CA TRP A 133 14.36 9.52 -1.63
C TRP A 133 15.83 9.73 -1.25
N TRP A 134 16.29 10.96 -1.26
CA TRP A 134 17.65 11.31 -0.85
C TRP A 134 17.90 11.12 0.65
N MET A 135 16.92 11.47 1.49
CA MET A 135 17.07 11.35 2.94
C MET A 135 17.16 9.89 3.40
N VAL A 136 16.39 9.00 2.82
CA VAL A 136 16.44 7.56 3.14
C VAL A 136 17.66 6.90 2.50
N ASP A 137 17.98 7.23 1.27
CA ASP A 137 19.16 6.76 0.53
C ASP A 137 19.35 5.23 0.60
N ARG A 138 18.28 4.51 0.22
CA ARG A 138 18.29 3.04 0.15
C ARG A 138 17.62 2.56 -1.13
N PRO A 139 18.22 1.58 -1.85
CA PRO A 139 17.71 1.12 -3.15
C PRO A 139 16.36 0.40 -3.05
N ASN A 140 16.00 -0.12 -1.88
CA ASN A 140 14.77 -0.84 -1.62
C ASN A 140 13.63 0.02 -1.06
N LEU A 141 13.76 1.34 -1.14
CA LEU A 141 12.71 2.28 -0.80
C LEU A 141 11.68 2.38 -1.93
N PHE A 142 10.41 2.47 -1.58
CA PHE A 142 9.34 3.03 -2.40
C PHE A 142 8.90 4.38 -1.83
N ILE A 143 8.84 5.41 -2.66
CA ILE A 143 8.12 6.62 -2.32
C ILE A 143 6.64 6.39 -2.60
N LYS A 144 5.78 6.60 -1.60
CA LYS A 144 4.34 6.36 -1.71
C LYS A 144 3.63 7.66 -2.06
N ILE A 145 2.90 7.66 -3.19
CA ILE A 145 2.23 8.84 -3.76
C ILE A 145 0.76 8.51 -4.00
N PRO A 146 -0.19 9.34 -3.52
CA PRO A 146 -1.61 9.15 -3.78
C PRO A 146 -1.96 9.29 -5.27
N ALA A 147 -2.86 8.42 -5.75
CA ALA A 147 -3.37 8.41 -7.12
C ALA A 147 -4.45 9.47 -7.38
N THR A 148 -4.25 10.68 -6.91
CA THR A 148 -5.12 11.81 -7.28
C THR A 148 -4.86 12.23 -8.72
N VAL A 149 -5.75 13.03 -9.31
CA VAL A 149 -5.54 13.59 -10.66
C VAL A 149 -4.20 14.34 -10.72
N GLU A 150 -3.91 15.12 -9.69
CA GLU A 150 -2.66 15.89 -9.55
C GLU A 150 -1.45 15.00 -9.23
N GLY A 151 -1.68 13.85 -8.61
CA GLY A 151 -0.65 12.85 -8.29
C GLY A 151 -0.16 12.10 -9.53
N LEU A 152 -1.00 11.89 -10.55
CA LEU A 152 -0.63 11.15 -11.76
C LEU A 152 0.60 11.73 -12.48
N PRO A 153 0.66 13.05 -12.78
CA PRO A 153 1.87 13.64 -13.38
C PRO A 153 3.09 13.56 -12.45
N ALA A 154 2.88 13.65 -11.15
CA ALA A 154 3.96 13.51 -10.18
C ALA A 154 4.57 12.09 -10.21
N ILE A 155 3.74 11.06 -10.28
CA ILE A 155 4.16 9.66 -10.42
C ILE A 155 5.01 9.48 -11.67
N THR A 156 4.55 9.98 -12.82
CA THR A 156 5.30 9.92 -14.08
C THR A 156 6.66 10.59 -13.95
N GLN A 157 6.72 11.80 -13.40
CA GLN A 157 7.97 12.54 -13.25
C GLN A 157 8.94 11.83 -12.32
N VAL A 158 8.48 11.35 -11.17
CA VAL A 158 9.31 10.68 -10.16
C VAL A 158 9.87 9.36 -10.70
N ILE A 159 9.05 8.55 -11.37
CA ILE A 159 9.50 7.33 -12.07
C ILE A 159 10.55 7.67 -13.14
N SER A 160 10.34 8.75 -13.91
CA SER A 160 11.27 9.16 -14.97
C SER A 160 12.68 9.49 -14.45
N GLU A 161 12.80 9.81 -13.19
CA GLU A 161 14.06 10.11 -12.49
C GLU A 161 14.73 8.88 -11.86
N GLY A 162 14.16 7.69 -12.06
CA GLY A 162 14.68 6.44 -11.49
C GLY A 162 14.25 6.15 -10.06
N ILE A 163 13.27 6.87 -9.54
CA ILE A 163 12.73 6.69 -8.18
C ILE A 163 11.58 5.67 -8.23
N SER A 164 11.67 4.62 -7.42
CA SER A 164 10.62 3.60 -7.29
C SER A 164 9.42 4.13 -6.51
N VAL A 165 8.20 3.84 -6.97
CA VAL A 165 6.96 4.42 -6.42
C VAL A 165 5.94 3.35 -6.05
N ASN A 166 5.38 3.48 -4.85
CA ASN A 166 4.13 2.83 -4.45
C ASN A 166 2.99 3.82 -4.66
N VAL A 167 2.14 3.56 -5.66
CA VAL A 167 0.98 4.41 -5.93
C VAL A 167 -0.16 3.99 -5.02
N THR A 168 -0.68 4.91 -4.19
CA THR A 168 -1.66 4.58 -3.16
C THR A 168 -3.02 5.24 -3.36
N LEU A 169 -4.01 4.83 -2.56
CA LEU A 169 -5.39 5.35 -2.60
C LEU A 169 -6.06 5.15 -3.95
N ILE A 170 -5.87 3.99 -4.55
CA ILE A 170 -6.56 3.57 -5.76
C ILE A 170 -7.83 2.80 -5.35
N PHE A 171 -8.99 3.26 -5.81
CA PHE A 171 -10.28 2.64 -5.56
C PHE A 171 -11.02 2.26 -6.84
N SER A 172 -10.87 3.05 -7.91
CA SER A 172 -11.58 2.85 -9.17
C SER A 172 -10.74 2.14 -10.22
N LEU A 173 -11.41 1.38 -11.08
CA LEU A 173 -10.80 0.74 -12.24
C LEU A 173 -10.28 1.77 -13.23
N GLU A 174 -11.01 2.85 -13.45
CA GLU A 174 -10.58 3.96 -14.31
C GLU A 174 -9.28 4.58 -13.82
N ARG A 175 -9.23 4.94 -12.52
CA ARG A 175 -8.02 5.52 -11.94
C ARG A 175 -6.85 4.53 -11.99
N TYR A 176 -7.10 3.25 -11.77
CA TYR A 176 -6.05 2.24 -11.88
C TYR A 176 -5.48 2.17 -13.30
N GLY A 177 -6.31 2.23 -14.33
CA GLY A 177 -5.84 2.34 -15.72
C GLY A 177 -4.95 3.55 -15.95
N GLN A 178 -5.32 4.72 -15.42
CA GLN A 178 -4.52 5.95 -15.49
C GLN A 178 -3.19 5.81 -14.71
N VAL A 179 -3.18 5.11 -13.60
CA VAL A 179 -1.95 4.81 -12.83
C VAL A 179 -0.99 3.94 -13.64
N ILE A 180 -1.48 2.91 -14.30
CA ILE A 180 -0.66 2.06 -15.17
C ILE A 180 -0.07 2.89 -16.32
N ASP A 181 -0.87 3.73 -16.95
CA ASP A 181 -0.41 4.63 -18.03
C ASP A 181 0.65 5.62 -17.54
N ALA A 182 0.46 6.18 -16.34
CA ALA A 182 1.44 7.09 -15.73
C ALA A 182 2.78 6.39 -15.44
N TYR A 183 2.74 5.15 -14.96
CA TYR A 183 3.93 4.33 -14.76
C TYR A 183 4.65 4.03 -16.07
N MET A 184 3.95 3.58 -17.09
CA MET A 184 4.54 3.32 -18.42
C MET A 184 5.17 4.57 -19.02
N ALA A 185 4.49 5.72 -18.93
CA ALA A 185 5.03 7.00 -19.41
C ALA A 185 6.31 7.40 -18.64
N GLY A 186 6.34 7.19 -17.33
CA GLY A 186 7.53 7.42 -16.50
C GLY A 186 8.71 6.52 -16.92
N LEU A 187 8.46 5.24 -17.18
CA LEU A 187 9.47 4.30 -17.66
C LEU A 187 10.00 4.67 -19.06
N GLU A 188 9.12 5.11 -19.97
CA GLU A 188 9.53 5.57 -21.31
C GLU A 188 10.48 6.77 -21.20
N GLN A 189 10.16 7.73 -20.34
CA GLN A 189 10.99 8.90 -20.10
C GLN A 189 12.31 8.51 -19.37
N ALA A 190 12.27 7.59 -18.42
CA ALA A 190 13.45 7.08 -17.75
C ALA A 190 14.41 6.40 -18.71
N ALA A 191 13.89 5.58 -19.63
CA ALA A 191 14.69 4.93 -20.67
C ALA A 191 15.34 5.96 -21.61
N ALA A 192 14.59 6.99 -22.02
CA ALA A 192 15.11 8.08 -22.84
C ALA A 192 16.21 8.89 -22.14
N ALA A 193 16.14 9.00 -20.82
CA ALA A 193 17.14 9.65 -19.98
C ALA A 193 18.36 8.75 -19.63
N GLY A 194 18.38 7.50 -20.09
CA GLY A 194 19.48 6.57 -19.89
C GLY A 194 19.45 5.81 -18.56
N HIS A 195 18.34 5.82 -17.83
CA HIS A 195 18.18 4.99 -16.63
C HIS A 195 18.05 3.51 -16.96
N ASP A 196 18.60 2.68 -16.11
CA ASP A 196 18.39 1.23 -16.13
C ASP A 196 16.99 0.90 -15.57
N LEU A 197 16.07 0.51 -16.45
CA LEU A 197 14.69 0.22 -16.06
C LEU A 197 14.59 -0.96 -15.08
N SER A 198 15.55 -1.87 -15.08
CA SER A 198 15.58 -3.00 -14.14
C SER A 198 15.77 -2.58 -12.67
N LYS A 199 16.22 -1.34 -12.44
CA LYS A 199 16.39 -0.74 -11.12
C LYS A 199 15.16 -0.02 -10.61
N ILE A 200 14.18 0.23 -11.47
CA ILE A 200 12.94 0.94 -11.14
C ILE A 200 11.86 -0.10 -10.89
N ALA A 201 11.21 0.00 -9.74
CA ALA A 201 10.07 -0.83 -9.39
C ALA A 201 8.86 0.02 -9.02
N SER A 202 7.68 -0.55 -9.12
CA SER A 202 6.44 0.08 -8.66
C SER A 202 5.45 -0.98 -8.22
N VAL A 203 4.57 -0.59 -7.31
CA VAL A 203 3.35 -1.30 -6.96
C VAL A 203 2.18 -0.34 -6.98
N ALA A 204 1.00 -0.85 -7.26
CA ALA A 204 -0.25 -0.10 -7.27
C ALA A 204 -1.13 -0.58 -6.11
N SER A 205 -1.23 0.23 -5.07
CA SER A 205 -2.01 -0.08 -3.88
C SER A 205 -3.50 0.15 -4.13
N PHE A 206 -4.19 -0.93 -4.48
CA PHE A 206 -5.61 -0.99 -4.71
C PHE A 206 -6.33 -1.33 -3.39
N PHE A 207 -7.17 -0.42 -2.92
CA PHE A 207 -7.81 -0.52 -1.61
C PHE A 207 -9.05 -1.41 -1.66
N VAL A 208 -9.16 -2.34 -0.74
CA VAL A 208 -10.14 -3.43 -0.75
C VAL A 208 -11.27 -3.20 0.25
N SER A 209 -11.04 -3.33 1.55
CA SER A 209 -12.11 -3.38 2.56
C SER A 209 -12.98 -2.12 2.63
N ARG A 210 -12.46 -0.96 2.30
CA ARG A 210 -13.21 0.30 2.34
C ARG A 210 -14.35 0.32 1.32
N VAL A 211 -14.21 -0.40 0.20
CA VAL A 211 -15.29 -0.53 -0.79
C VAL A 211 -16.48 -1.26 -0.20
N ASP A 212 -16.26 -2.37 0.49
CA ASP A 212 -17.34 -3.08 1.18
C ASP A 212 -17.97 -2.22 2.29
N THR A 213 -17.17 -1.51 3.06
CA THR A 213 -17.70 -0.65 4.13
C THR A 213 -18.67 0.39 3.58
N GLU A 214 -18.33 1.06 2.49
CA GLU A 214 -19.19 2.08 1.87
C GLU A 214 -20.40 1.46 1.17
N VAL A 215 -20.21 0.38 0.40
CA VAL A 215 -21.29 -0.28 -0.32
C VAL A 215 -22.25 -0.95 0.66
N ASP A 216 -21.77 -1.64 1.67
CA ASP A 216 -22.62 -2.32 2.67
C ASP A 216 -23.48 -1.31 3.44
N LYS A 217 -22.93 -0.14 3.78
CA LYS A 217 -23.70 0.96 4.39
C LYS A 217 -24.89 1.38 3.51
N ARG A 218 -24.68 1.48 2.21
CA ARG A 218 -25.74 1.83 1.24
C ARG A 218 -26.75 0.69 1.06
N LEU A 219 -26.29 -0.56 1.03
CA LEU A 219 -27.13 -1.74 0.96
C LEU A 219 -28.02 -1.90 2.19
N GLU A 220 -27.47 -1.68 3.38
CA GLU A 220 -28.24 -1.69 4.64
C GLU A 220 -29.34 -0.64 4.65
N LYS A 221 -29.06 0.55 4.14
CA LYS A 221 -30.05 1.62 4.03
C LYS A 221 -31.21 1.26 3.11
N LEU A 222 -30.96 0.48 2.04
CA LEU A 222 -32.03 -0.05 1.17
C LEU A 222 -32.87 -1.10 1.90
N GLY A 223 -32.26 -1.97 2.69
CA GLY A 223 -32.92 -2.92 3.58
C GLY A 223 -33.66 -4.08 2.92
N THR A 224 -33.63 -4.19 1.58
CA THR A 224 -34.28 -5.27 0.84
C THR A 224 -33.50 -6.59 0.93
N ASP A 225 -34.12 -7.71 0.69
CA ASP A 225 -33.47 -9.03 0.68
C ASP A 225 -32.43 -9.12 -0.47
N GLU A 226 -32.72 -8.52 -1.62
CA GLU A 226 -31.77 -8.39 -2.74
C GLU A 226 -30.52 -7.61 -2.34
N ALA A 227 -30.68 -6.48 -1.66
CA ALA A 227 -29.58 -5.67 -1.16
C ALA A 227 -28.73 -6.44 -0.13
N LYS A 228 -29.37 -7.11 0.82
CA LYS A 228 -28.68 -7.92 1.84
C LYS A 228 -27.84 -9.05 1.22
N ALA A 229 -28.32 -9.65 0.13
CA ALA A 229 -27.62 -10.73 -0.57
C ALA A 229 -26.31 -10.28 -1.25
N LEU A 230 -26.13 -8.97 -1.49
CA LEU A 230 -24.94 -8.40 -2.12
C LEU A 230 -23.88 -7.89 -1.13
N ARG A 231 -24.17 -7.91 0.18
CA ARG A 231 -23.21 -7.46 1.20
C ARG A 231 -21.91 -8.27 1.17
N GLY A 232 -20.80 -7.60 1.40
CA GLY A 232 -19.48 -8.22 1.51
C GLY A 232 -18.90 -8.76 0.22
N LYS A 233 -19.39 -8.30 -0.94
CA LYS A 233 -18.99 -8.83 -2.25
C LYS A 233 -18.39 -7.81 -3.20
N ALA A 234 -18.66 -6.52 -2.99
CA ALA A 234 -18.25 -5.46 -3.91
C ALA A 234 -16.73 -5.26 -3.94
N ALA A 235 -16.07 -5.29 -2.79
CA ALA A 235 -14.62 -5.09 -2.69
C ALA A 235 -13.84 -6.16 -3.45
N ILE A 236 -14.19 -7.43 -3.26
CA ILE A 236 -13.56 -8.56 -3.95
C ILE A 236 -13.82 -8.47 -5.46
N ALA A 237 -15.05 -8.20 -5.89
CA ALA A 237 -15.37 -8.04 -7.30
C ALA A 237 -14.55 -6.90 -7.94
N ASN A 238 -14.45 -5.76 -7.28
CA ASN A 238 -13.68 -4.62 -7.75
C ASN A 238 -12.18 -4.96 -7.90
N ALA A 239 -11.59 -5.61 -6.89
CA ALA A 239 -10.19 -6.02 -6.92
C ALA A 239 -9.91 -7.08 -8.02
N ARG A 240 -10.79 -8.03 -8.21
CA ARG A 240 -10.69 -9.02 -9.28
C ARG A 240 -10.70 -8.39 -10.67
N LEU A 241 -11.55 -7.38 -10.88
CA LEU A 241 -11.58 -6.63 -12.13
C LEU A 241 -10.35 -5.73 -12.29
N ALA A 242 -9.76 -5.24 -11.22
CA ALA A 242 -8.48 -4.55 -11.27
C ALA A 242 -7.37 -5.49 -11.75
N TYR A 243 -7.36 -6.73 -11.29
CA TYR A 243 -6.38 -7.72 -11.79
C TYR A 243 -6.59 -8.03 -13.27
N GLN A 244 -7.84 -8.15 -13.74
CA GLN A 244 -8.11 -8.27 -15.18
C GLN A 244 -7.55 -7.10 -15.99
N LEU A 245 -7.72 -5.88 -15.49
CA LEU A 245 -7.15 -4.69 -16.12
C LEU A 245 -5.62 -4.74 -16.16
N PHE A 246 -4.98 -5.18 -15.09
CA PHE A 246 -3.54 -5.40 -15.05
C PHE A 246 -3.08 -6.37 -16.14
N GLU A 247 -3.72 -7.53 -16.27
CA GLU A 247 -3.41 -8.52 -17.31
C GLU A 247 -3.57 -7.93 -18.71
N GLN A 248 -4.65 -7.21 -18.96
CA GLN A 248 -4.90 -6.57 -20.25
C GLN A 248 -3.80 -5.55 -20.62
N ARG A 249 -3.34 -4.76 -19.64
CA ARG A 249 -2.32 -3.73 -19.85
C ARG A 249 -0.92 -4.29 -20.10
N ILE A 250 -0.54 -5.36 -19.41
CA ILE A 250 0.76 -6.00 -19.64
C ILE A 250 0.79 -6.86 -20.91
N ALA A 251 -0.34 -7.14 -21.52
CA ALA A 251 -0.46 -7.81 -22.81
C ALA A 251 -0.35 -6.86 -24.01
N THR A 252 -0.16 -5.55 -23.78
CA THR A 252 -0.09 -4.55 -24.88
C THR A 252 1.30 -4.49 -25.51
N PRO A 253 1.40 -4.07 -26.80
CA PRO A 253 2.69 -3.80 -27.45
C PRO A 253 3.51 -2.73 -26.73
N ARG A 254 2.88 -1.73 -26.13
CA ARG A 254 3.55 -0.69 -25.34
C ARG A 254 4.33 -1.32 -24.18
N TRP A 255 3.70 -2.24 -23.43
CA TRP A 255 4.36 -2.92 -22.34
C TRP A 255 5.47 -3.85 -22.83
N SER A 256 5.25 -4.58 -23.90
CA SER A 256 6.30 -5.46 -24.51
C SER A 256 7.56 -4.69 -24.88
N ALA A 257 7.41 -3.47 -25.41
CA ALA A 257 8.53 -2.59 -25.72
C ALA A 257 9.32 -2.18 -24.47
N LEU A 258 8.62 -1.91 -23.37
CA LEU A 258 9.25 -1.59 -22.09
C LEU A 258 9.94 -2.80 -21.46
N THR A 259 9.30 -3.96 -21.49
CA THR A 259 9.89 -5.23 -21.00
C THR A 259 11.18 -5.56 -21.74
N SER A 260 11.25 -5.34 -23.04
CA SER A 260 12.48 -5.56 -23.82
C SER A 260 13.65 -4.68 -23.38
N LYS A 261 13.37 -3.59 -22.67
CA LYS A 261 14.34 -2.67 -22.06
C LYS A 261 14.60 -2.95 -20.58
N GLY A 262 14.10 -4.07 -20.06
CA GLY A 262 14.31 -4.49 -18.68
C GLY A 262 13.28 -3.97 -17.68
N ALA A 263 12.17 -3.36 -18.14
CA ALA A 263 11.12 -2.86 -17.25
C ALA A 263 10.48 -3.99 -16.43
N ARG A 264 10.13 -3.68 -15.18
CA ARG A 264 9.41 -4.54 -14.25
C ARG A 264 7.94 -4.19 -14.24
N VAL A 265 7.06 -5.18 -14.15
CA VAL A 265 5.61 -4.92 -13.98
C VAL A 265 5.35 -4.14 -12.70
N GLN A 266 4.36 -3.25 -12.75
CA GLN A 266 3.77 -2.65 -11.56
C GLN A 266 2.77 -3.65 -11.00
N ARG A 267 3.18 -4.42 -9.98
CA ARG A 267 2.28 -5.42 -9.38
C ARG A 267 1.09 -4.75 -8.72
N PRO A 268 -0.14 -5.27 -8.93
CA PRO A 268 -1.24 -4.88 -8.06
C PRO A 268 -0.93 -5.28 -6.62
N LEU A 269 -1.15 -4.36 -5.70
CA LEU A 269 -0.99 -4.55 -4.27
C LEU A 269 -2.37 -4.38 -3.62
N TRP A 270 -2.84 -5.44 -2.97
CA TRP A 270 -4.08 -5.37 -2.21
C TRP A 270 -3.79 -4.72 -0.86
N ALA A 271 -4.37 -3.55 -0.66
CA ALA A 271 -4.25 -2.73 0.54
C ALA A 271 -5.56 -2.69 1.31
N SER A 272 -5.51 -2.39 2.61
CA SER A 272 -6.69 -2.40 3.49
C SER A 272 -7.39 -3.77 3.45
N THR A 273 -6.63 -4.81 3.78
CA THR A 273 -7.05 -6.22 3.64
C THR A 273 -7.53 -6.87 4.93
N SER A 274 -7.63 -6.12 6.03
CA SER A 274 -8.31 -6.56 7.23
C SER A 274 -9.82 -6.34 7.12
N THR A 275 -10.60 -7.30 7.64
CA THR A 275 -12.06 -7.16 7.69
C THR A 275 -12.47 -6.16 8.78
N LYS A 276 -13.50 -5.37 8.53
CA LYS A 276 -14.05 -4.39 9.46
C LYS A 276 -15.38 -4.87 10.09
N ASP A 277 -16.13 -5.66 9.36
CA ASP A 277 -17.37 -6.28 9.82
C ASP A 277 -17.04 -7.64 10.45
N PRO A 278 -17.35 -7.85 11.74
CA PRO A 278 -17.07 -9.12 12.42
C PRO A 278 -17.90 -10.30 11.87
N ALA A 279 -18.92 -10.04 11.06
CA ALA A 279 -19.69 -11.09 10.37
C ALA A 279 -18.90 -11.72 9.21
N TYR A 280 -17.84 -11.09 8.72
CA TYR A 280 -17.03 -11.63 7.64
C TYR A 280 -15.81 -12.40 8.17
N PRO A 281 -15.39 -13.47 7.47
CA PRO A 281 -14.15 -14.17 7.83
C PRO A 281 -12.96 -13.19 7.83
N ASP A 282 -12.15 -13.23 8.86
CA ASP A 282 -11.03 -12.29 9.06
C ASP A 282 -9.88 -12.45 8.05
N THR A 283 -9.88 -13.55 7.28
CA THR A 283 -8.92 -13.82 6.19
C THR A 283 -9.48 -13.57 4.79
N MET A 284 -10.72 -13.07 4.68
CA MET A 284 -11.46 -12.97 3.42
C MET A 284 -10.71 -12.21 2.33
N TYR A 285 -10.17 -11.05 2.65
CA TYR A 285 -9.48 -10.20 1.66
C TYR A 285 -8.06 -10.67 1.32
N VAL A 286 -7.64 -11.78 1.87
CA VAL A 286 -6.40 -12.47 1.50
C VAL A 286 -6.73 -13.68 0.65
N VAL A 287 -7.54 -14.60 1.16
CA VAL A 287 -7.81 -15.89 0.50
C VAL A 287 -8.65 -15.77 -0.77
N ASP A 288 -9.46 -14.73 -0.90
CA ASP A 288 -10.28 -14.49 -2.09
C ASP A 288 -9.60 -13.63 -3.17
N LEU A 289 -8.35 -13.22 -2.94
CA LEU A 289 -7.56 -12.40 -3.86
C LEU A 289 -6.19 -13.01 -4.16
N VAL A 290 -6.15 -14.30 -4.39
CA VAL A 290 -4.92 -15.06 -4.70
C VAL A 290 -4.74 -15.16 -6.21
N ALA A 291 -3.67 -14.56 -6.72
CA ALA A 291 -3.21 -14.69 -8.11
C ALA A 291 -1.71 -14.36 -8.18
N PRO A 292 -0.98 -14.85 -9.20
CA PRO A 292 0.45 -14.56 -9.35
C PRO A 292 0.71 -13.06 -9.61
N ASP A 293 1.92 -12.64 -9.33
CA ASP A 293 2.37 -11.25 -9.51
C ASP A 293 1.55 -10.21 -8.74
N THR A 294 1.09 -10.57 -7.54
CA THR A 294 0.41 -9.67 -6.61
C THR A 294 1.18 -9.49 -5.32
N VAL A 295 0.85 -8.42 -4.61
CA VAL A 295 1.26 -8.18 -3.24
C VAL A 295 0.00 -8.08 -2.39
N ASN A 296 0.02 -8.62 -1.18
CA ASN A 296 -1.00 -8.36 -0.17
C ASN A 296 -0.30 -7.77 1.05
N THR A 297 -0.58 -6.52 1.36
CA THR A 297 -0.07 -5.89 2.58
C THR A 297 -1.15 -5.96 3.65
N MET A 298 -0.80 -6.53 4.78
CA MET A 298 -1.76 -6.81 5.85
C MET A 298 -1.23 -6.38 7.21
N PRO A 299 -2.11 -5.95 8.11
CA PRO A 299 -1.72 -5.71 9.49
C PRO A 299 -1.34 -7.03 10.18
N GLU A 300 -0.60 -6.94 11.27
CA GLU A 300 -0.12 -8.12 12.00
C GLU A 300 -1.25 -9.05 12.45
N SER A 301 -2.41 -8.50 12.83
CA SER A 301 -3.58 -9.32 13.21
C SER A 301 -4.07 -10.21 12.07
N THR A 302 -4.09 -9.70 10.85
CA THR A 302 -4.46 -10.49 9.65
C THR A 302 -3.37 -11.50 9.29
N LEU A 303 -2.11 -11.13 9.45
CA LEU A 303 -0.97 -12.03 9.26
C LEU A 303 -1.06 -13.23 10.20
N HIS A 304 -1.33 -12.99 11.48
CA HIS A 304 -1.53 -14.06 12.47
C HIS A 304 -2.79 -14.90 12.18
N ALA A 305 -3.89 -14.29 11.78
CA ALA A 305 -5.10 -15.01 11.38
C ALA A 305 -4.84 -15.95 10.19
N MET A 306 -4.09 -15.48 9.20
CA MET A 306 -3.67 -16.33 8.07
C MET A 306 -2.78 -17.47 8.52
N ALA A 307 -1.81 -17.24 9.39
CA ALA A 307 -0.93 -18.27 9.93
C ALA A 307 -1.69 -19.32 10.77
N ASP A 308 -2.68 -18.88 11.55
CA ASP A 308 -3.43 -19.74 12.46
C ASP A 308 -4.50 -20.58 11.75
N HIS A 309 -5.29 -19.96 10.89
CA HIS A 309 -6.46 -20.64 10.29
C HIS A 309 -6.72 -20.30 8.81
N GLY A 310 -5.80 -19.63 8.11
CA GLY A 310 -5.94 -19.35 6.69
C GLY A 310 -6.05 -20.64 5.87
N LYS A 311 -6.98 -20.65 4.92
CA LYS A 311 -7.19 -21.80 4.00
C LYS A 311 -7.22 -21.30 2.56
N LEU A 312 -6.17 -21.61 1.81
CA LEU A 312 -6.11 -21.30 0.40
C LEU A 312 -6.86 -22.33 -0.43
N ARG A 313 -7.43 -21.84 -1.53
CA ARG A 313 -8.15 -22.65 -2.52
C ARG A 313 -7.49 -22.57 -3.91
N GLY A 314 -6.20 -22.24 -3.96
CA GLY A 314 -5.49 -21.93 -5.18
C GLY A 314 -5.81 -20.52 -5.68
N ASP A 315 -5.72 -20.30 -6.99
CA ASP A 315 -6.07 -19.03 -7.63
C ASP A 315 -7.56 -18.73 -7.44
N THR A 316 -7.87 -17.55 -6.92
CA THR A 316 -9.24 -17.11 -6.63
C THR A 316 -9.67 -15.89 -7.44
N ILE A 317 -8.85 -15.50 -8.42
CA ILE A 317 -9.11 -14.34 -9.29
C ILE A 317 -9.46 -14.77 -10.71
N HIS A 318 -8.64 -15.60 -11.35
CA HIS A 318 -8.92 -16.06 -12.70
C HIS A 318 -10.25 -16.83 -12.77
N GLY A 319 -11.00 -16.61 -13.83
CA GLY A 319 -12.30 -17.23 -14.03
C GLY A 319 -13.47 -16.56 -13.31
N THR A 320 -13.24 -15.45 -12.59
CA THR A 320 -14.26 -14.74 -11.81
C THR A 320 -14.70 -13.40 -12.42
N TYR A 321 -14.17 -13.02 -13.55
CA TYR A 321 -14.36 -11.66 -14.11
C TYR A 321 -15.80 -11.37 -14.51
N GLU A 322 -16.48 -12.33 -15.14
CA GLU A 322 -17.88 -12.14 -15.55
C GLU A 322 -18.83 -12.06 -14.35
N GLU A 323 -18.60 -12.88 -13.34
CA GLU A 323 -19.33 -12.80 -12.08
C GLU A 323 -19.10 -11.45 -11.37
N SER A 324 -17.86 -10.97 -11.36
CA SER A 324 -17.51 -9.68 -10.78
C SER A 324 -18.16 -8.51 -11.50
N LYS A 325 -18.19 -8.52 -12.84
CA LYS A 325 -18.90 -7.53 -13.65
C LYS A 325 -20.39 -7.53 -13.39
N LYS A 326 -20.98 -8.74 -13.32
CA LYS A 326 -22.40 -8.91 -13.00
C LYS A 326 -22.72 -8.33 -11.63
N LEU A 327 -21.89 -8.56 -10.63
CA LEU A 327 -22.09 -8.03 -9.29
C LEU A 327 -22.14 -6.50 -9.27
N LEU A 328 -21.18 -5.83 -9.93
CA LEU A 328 -21.19 -4.38 -10.03
C LEU A 328 -22.40 -3.85 -10.80
N ALA A 329 -22.83 -4.55 -11.86
CA ALA A 329 -24.05 -4.21 -12.59
C ALA A 329 -25.31 -4.38 -11.73
N ASP A 330 -25.38 -5.40 -10.90
CA ASP A 330 -26.50 -5.61 -9.98
C ASP A 330 -26.58 -4.53 -8.89
N LEU A 331 -25.43 -4.02 -8.41
CA LEU A 331 -25.39 -2.86 -7.52
C LEU A 331 -25.94 -1.60 -8.19
N GLU A 332 -25.57 -1.33 -9.45
CA GLU A 332 -26.11 -0.20 -10.22
C GLU A 332 -27.64 -0.29 -10.38
N LYS A 333 -28.18 -1.49 -10.62
CA LYS A 333 -29.64 -1.70 -10.69
C LYS A 333 -30.36 -1.37 -9.39
N LEU A 334 -29.69 -1.52 -8.25
CA LEU A 334 -30.21 -1.13 -6.94
C LEU A 334 -30.02 0.36 -6.64
N GLY A 335 -29.48 1.13 -7.58
CA GLY A 335 -29.22 2.56 -7.40
C GLY A 335 -27.94 2.89 -6.63
N ILE A 336 -27.04 1.91 -6.46
CA ILE A 336 -25.71 2.14 -5.86
C ILE A 336 -24.73 2.42 -6.98
N SER A 337 -24.41 3.70 -7.18
CA SER A 337 -23.49 4.15 -8.22
C SER A 337 -22.04 3.79 -7.86
N TYR A 338 -21.39 3.01 -8.72
CA TYR A 338 -19.98 2.69 -8.60
C TYR A 338 -19.12 3.96 -8.60
N ASP A 339 -19.37 4.87 -9.54
CA ASP A 339 -18.59 6.10 -9.68
C ASP A 339 -18.71 6.99 -8.44
N ASP A 340 -19.90 7.07 -7.86
CA ASP A 340 -20.11 7.83 -6.61
C ASP A 340 -19.38 7.17 -5.43
N VAL A 341 -19.47 5.85 -5.29
CA VAL A 341 -18.77 5.10 -4.23
C VAL A 341 -17.26 5.34 -4.28
N VAL A 342 -16.63 5.18 -5.44
CA VAL A 342 -15.17 5.31 -5.55
C VAL A 342 -14.71 6.76 -5.43
N SER A 343 -15.51 7.73 -5.85
CA SER A 343 -15.23 9.15 -5.67
C SER A 343 -15.26 9.54 -4.19
N VAL A 344 -16.28 9.11 -3.46
CA VAL A 344 -16.37 9.33 -2.00
C VAL A 344 -15.18 8.70 -1.29
N LEU A 345 -14.79 7.49 -1.65
CA LEU A 345 -13.67 6.79 -1.02
C LEU A 345 -12.32 7.47 -1.29
N GLU A 346 -12.10 8.00 -2.48
CA GLU A 346 -10.88 8.78 -2.78
C GLU A 346 -10.80 10.03 -1.91
N ASP A 347 -11.86 10.82 -1.85
CA ASP A 347 -11.91 12.04 -1.04
C ASP A 347 -11.74 11.74 0.46
N GLU A 348 -12.44 10.74 0.97
CA GLU A 348 -12.31 10.30 2.37
C GLU A 348 -10.91 9.75 2.67
N GLY A 349 -10.31 9.02 1.74
CA GLY A 349 -8.96 8.47 1.89
C GLY A 349 -7.90 9.56 2.04
N VAL A 350 -7.94 10.57 1.17
CA VAL A 350 -7.06 11.73 1.25
C VAL A 350 -7.29 12.51 2.55
N ALA A 351 -8.54 12.79 2.89
CA ALA A 351 -8.90 13.52 4.11
C ALA A 351 -8.45 12.77 5.39
N LYS A 352 -8.62 11.46 5.44
CA LYS A 352 -8.23 10.64 6.58
C LYS A 352 -6.72 10.63 6.80
N PHE A 353 -5.92 10.50 5.74
CA PHE A 353 -4.47 10.56 5.87
C PHE A 353 -3.97 11.95 6.24
N ALA A 354 -4.59 13.01 5.71
CA ALA A 354 -4.29 14.37 6.12
C ALA A 354 -4.60 14.61 7.62
N ALA A 355 -5.72 14.08 8.12
CA ALA A 355 -6.07 14.15 9.53
C ALA A 355 -5.03 13.40 10.40
N SER A 356 -4.65 12.18 10.02
CA SER A 356 -3.62 11.42 10.73
C SER A 356 -2.26 12.13 10.72
N TRP A 357 -1.91 12.77 9.61
CA TRP A 357 -0.69 13.57 9.52
C TRP A 357 -0.72 14.76 10.49
N ASN A 358 -1.84 15.46 10.57
CA ASN A 358 -2.01 16.55 11.51
C ASN A 358 -1.90 16.06 12.97
N GLU A 359 -2.44 14.89 13.30
CA GLU A 359 -2.27 14.29 14.62
C GLU A 359 -0.79 14.01 14.92
N LEU A 360 -0.05 13.47 13.94
CA LEU A 360 1.38 13.24 14.05
C LEU A 360 2.15 14.54 14.30
N ILE A 361 1.84 15.58 13.54
CA ILE A 361 2.43 16.93 13.72
C ILE A 361 2.17 17.47 15.13
N GLU A 362 0.93 17.41 15.63
CA GLU A 362 0.59 17.91 16.96
C GLU A 362 1.25 17.09 18.07
N THR A 363 1.36 15.77 17.90
CA THR A 363 2.08 14.91 18.86
C THR A 363 3.56 15.32 18.96
N VAL A 364 4.25 15.43 17.82
CA VAL A 364 5.66 15.80 17.78
C VAL A 364 5.87 17.23 18.31
N LYS A 365 5.01 18.17 17.94
CA LYS A 365 5.05 19.57 18.40
C LYS A 365 4.96 19.64 19.93
N SER A 366 4.02 18.91 20.52
CA SER A 366 3.85 18.86 21.98
C SER A 366 5.07 18.27 22.69
N GLN A 367 5.64 17.22 22.12
CA GLN A 367 6.84 16.57 22.68
C GLN A 367 8.10 17.44 22.56
N LEU A 368 8.27 18.13 21.44
CA LEU A 368 9.38 19.10 21.26
C LEU A 368 9.27 20.25 22.24
N ALA A 369 8.06 20.79 22.45
CA ALA A 369 7.84 21.90 23.40
C ALA A 369 8.18 21.48 24.84
N ALA A 370 7.94 20.24 25.23
CA ALA A 370 8.28 19.72 26.54
C ALA A 370 9.80 19.57 26.79
N THR A 371 10.59 19.58 25.72
CA THR A 371 12.07 19.41 25.79
C THR A 371 12.86 20.70 25.58
N SER A 372 12.18 21.79 25.18
CA SER A 372 12.85 23.10 24.98
C SER A 372 13.36 23.64 26.32
N PRO A 373 14.62 24.08 26.42
CA PRO A 373 15.09 24.76 27.62
C PRO A 373 14.29 26.05 27.82
N SER A 374 13.77 26.22 29.04
CA SER A 374 13.08 27.42 29.50
C SER A 374 13.99 28.66 29.45
#